data_facdbfaef5f4676ee9ef621289ab8708
#
_entry.id   facdbfaef5f4676ee9ef621289ab8708
#
_cell.length_a   1.000
_cell.length_b   1.000
_cell.length_c   1.000
_cell.angle_alpha   90.00
_cell.angle_beta   90.00
_cell.angle_gamma   90.00
#
_symmetry.space_group_name_H-M   'P 1'
#
loop_
_entity.id
_entity.type
_entity.pdbx_description
1 polymer ?
#
loop_
_entity_poly.entity_id
_entity_poly.type
_entity_poly.pdbx_seq_one_letter_code
_entity_poly.pdbx_strand_id
1 'polypeptide(L)'
;MPLDFRAMSLQDALDLAIAMEAEAKERYEEFTRLVGGRYPGDAAEMFRVMAGYEAKHGAELSARRQELFGDAPARVGIEQLDDAEAPDRGQPRVFMSARQAMEVALASEHKAHAFFDGALPHVTDPQVKALFEELREEEARHATMVRERLEKLPPGPDVEDDEADDPGSDPGN
;
A
#
# COMPACT_ATOMS: atom_id res chain seq x y z
N MET A 1 -6.57 -0.68 -21.05
CA MET A 1 -5.35 -0.64 -21.91
C MET A 1 -4.17 -0.55 -20.96
N PRO A 2 -3.09 -1.30 -21.14
CA PRO A 2 -1.91 -1.18 -20.29
C PRO A 2 -1.35 0.25 -20.37
N LEU A 3 -0.75 0.72 -19.28
CA LEU A 3 -0.13 2.04 -19.18
C LEU A 3 1.05 2.16 -20.16
N ASP A 4 1.07 3.25 -20.93
CA ASP A 4 2.22 3.59 -21.77
C ASP A 4 3.07 4.67 -21.07
N PHE A 5 4.06 4.25 -20.31
CA PHE A 5 4.98 5.14 -19.58
C PHE A 5 5.79 6.06 -20.50
N ARG A 6 5.95 5.71 -21.80
CA ARG A 6 6.68 6.53 -22.77
C ARG A 6 5.89 7.77 -23.19
N ALA A 7 4.56 7.64 -23.22
CA ALA A 7 3.64 8.71 -23.62
C ALA A 7 2.98 9.41 -22.42
N MET A 8 3.31 9.03 -21.20
CA MET A 8 2.71 9.53 -19.96
C MET A 8 3.07 10.99 -19.72
N SER A 9 2.07 11.84 -19.54
CA SER A 9 2.25 13.24 -19.14
C SER A 9 2.37 13.36 -17.61
N LEU A 10 2.87 14.51 -17.13
CA LEU A 10 2.94 14.77 -15.67
C LEU A 10 1.55 14.76 -15.01
N GLN A 11 0.50 15.22 -15.73
CA GLN A 11 -0.87 15.12 -15.22
C GLN A 11 -1.28 13.66 -15.04
N ASP A 12 -1.04 12.81 -16.06
CA ASP A 12 -1.39 11.37 -15.99
C ASP A 12 -0.62 10.69 -14.87
N ALA A 13 0.65 11.03 -14.66
CA ALA A 13 1.48 10.48 -13.59
C ALA A 13 0.97 10.89 -12.19
N LEU A 14 0.55 12.14 -12.01
CA LEU A 14 -0.05 12.60 -10.74
C LEU A 14 -1.43 11.98 -10.51
N ASP A 15 -2.28 11.90 -11.54
CA ASP A 15 -3.58 11.23 -11.44
C ASP A 15 -3.41 9.75 -11.04
N LEU A 16 -2.41 9.07 -11.61
CA LEU A 16 -2.06 7.69 -11.28
C LEU A 16 -1.60 7.55 -9.83
N ALA A 17 -0.62 8.35 -9.41
CA ALA A 17 -0.09 8.31 -8.04
C ALA A 17 -1.19 8.57 -7.01
N ILE A 18 -2.05 9.60 -7.21
CA ILE A 18 -3.18 9.88 -6.33
C ILE A 18 -4.14 8.68 -6.23
N ALA A 19 -4.38 7.98 -7.35
CA ALA A 19 -5.24 6.80 -7.36
C ALA A 19 -4.61 5.62 -6.60
N MET A 20 -3.28 5.45 -6.68
CA MET A 20 -2.54 4.44 -5.93
C MET A 20 -2.63 4.67 -4.42
N GLU A 21 -2.33 5.89 -3.96
CA GLU A 21 -2.44 6.28 -2.55
C GLU A 21 -3.87 6.10 -2.00
N ALA A 22 -4.86 6.46 -2.82
CA ALA A 22 -6.27 6.30 -2.43
C ALA A 22 -6.65 4.84 -2.26
N GLU A 23 -6.19 3.95 -3.14
CA GLU A 23 -6.43 2.50 -3.04
C GLU A 23 -5.70 1.90 -1.85
N ALA A 24 -4.43 2.21 -1.65
CA ALA A 24 -3.65 1.73 -0.53
C ALA A 24 -4.30 2.14 0.80
N LYS A 25 -4.69 3.41 0.94
CA LYS A 25 -5.43 3.90 2.10
C LYS A 25 -6.72 3.12 2.34
N GLU A 26 -7.57 2.97 1.31
CA GLU A 26 -8.84 2.25 1.42
C GLU A 26 -8.62 0.80 1.86
N ARG A 27 -7.59 0.16 1.34
CA ARG A 27 -7.22 -1.22 1.69
C ARG A 27 -6.78 -1.33 3.15
N TYR A 28 -5.94 -0.44 3.65
CA TYR A 28 -5.53 -0.42 5.05
C TYR A 28 -6.70 -0.11 5.99
N GLU A 29 -7.65 0.75 5.58
CA GLU A 29 -8.89 0.99 6.32
C GLU A 29 -9.79 -0.26 6.34
N GLU A 30 -9.90 -0.99 5.23
CA GLU A 30 -10.60 -2.27 5.15
C GLU A 30 -9.98 -3.29 6.12
N PHE A 31 -8.66 -3.44 6.10
CA PHE A 31 -7.94 -4.33 7.01
C PHE A 31 -8.11 -3.95 8.47
N THR A 32 -8.11 -2.65 8.80
CA THR A 32 -8.41 -2.16 10.14
C THR A 32 -9.79 -2.65 10.61
N ARG A 33 -10.79 -2.65 9.73
CA ARG A 33 -12.14 -3.15 10.06
C ARG A 33 -12.20 -4.66 10.19
N LEU A 34 -11.48 -5.39 9.34
CA LEU A 34 -11.48 -6.86 9.31
C LEU A 34 -10.82 -7.48 10.55
N VAL A 35 -9.64 -6.97 10.93
CA VAL A 35 -8.92 -7.53 12.09
C VAL A 35 -9.49 -7.05 13.43
N GLY A 36 -10.21 -5.94 13.47
CA GLY A 36 -10.81 -5.34 14.66
C GLY A 36 -9.77 -4.87 15.68
N GLY A 37 -10.02 -3.73 16.31
CA GLY A 37 -9.16 -3.19 17.37
C GLY A 37 -9.57 -3.74 18.74
N ARG A 38 -8.77 -4.57 19.38
CA ARG A 38 -9.05 -5.13 20.70
C ARG A 38 -8.23 -4.49 21.81
N TYR A 39 -7.02 -4.04 21.49
CA TYR A 39 -6.10 -3.42 22.46
C TYR A 39 -5.09 -2.50 21.72
N PRO A 40 -4.47 -1.55 22.44
CA PRO A 40 -3.43 -0.69 21.86
C PRO A 40 -2.24 -1.52 21.35
N GLY A 41 -1.74 -1.17 20.15
CA GLY A 41 -0.61 -1.85 19.53
C GLY A 41 -0.96 -3.14 18.79
N ASP A 42 -2.25 -3.43 18.60
CA ASP A 42 -2.70 -4.58 17.79
C ASP A 42 -2.58 -4.34 16.28
N ALA A 43 -2.94 -5.36 15.48
CA ALA A 43 -2.89 -5.30 14.03
C ALA A 43 -3.74 -4.16 13.45
N ALA A 44 -4.92 -3.90 14.02
CA ALA A 44 -5.79 -2.82 13.57
C ALA A 44 -5.16 -1.43 13.76
N GLU A 45 -4.42 -1.22 14.85
CA GLU A 45 -3.67 0.03 15.06
C GLU A 45 -2.58 0.20 14.01
N MET A 46 -1.86 -0.89 13.68
CA MET A 46 -0.81 -0.84 12.66
C MET A 46 -1.37 -0.44 11.30
N PHE A 47 -2.46 -1.06 10.86
CA PHE A 47 -3.11 -0.72 9.59
C PHE A 47 -3.68 0.71 9.59
N ARG A 48 -4.20 1.20 10.72
CA ARG A 48 -4.66 2.59 10.85
C ARG A 48 -3.52 3.60 10.69
N VAL A 49 -2.35 3.29 11.20
CA VAL A 49 -1.15 4.13 11.03
C VAL A 49 -0.75 4.17 9.56
N MET A 50 -0.73 3.03 8.86
CA MET A 50 -0.43 2.98 7.43
C MET A 50 -1.46 3.78 6.61
N ALA A 51 -2.76 3.58 6.83
CA ALA A 51 -3.80 4.39 6.19
C ALA A 51 -3.61 5.91 6.39
N GLY A 52 -3.04 6.32 7.52
CA GLY A 52 -2.70 7.72 7.81
C GLY A 52 -1.55 8.25 6.95
N TYR A 53 -0.54 7.44 6.65
CA TYR A 53 0.55 7.81 5.74
C TYR A 53 0.03 7.98 4.31
N GLU A 54 -0.69 7.00 3.77
CA GLU A 54 -1.28 7.08 2.42
C GLU A 54 -2.21 8.29 2.26
N ALA A 55 -3.05 8.56 3.29
CA ALA A 55 -3.91 9.75 3.28
C ALA A 55 -3.12 11.07 3.19
N LYS A 56 -1.99 11.16 3.87
CA LYS A 56 -1.12 12.34 3.83
C LYS A 56 -0.49 12.52 2.46
N HIS A 57 0.08 11.47 1.89
CA HIS A 57 0.70 11.51 0.55
C HIS A 57 -0.33 11.83 -0.52
N GLY A 58 -1.47 11.15 -0.52
CA GLY A 58 -2.55 11.47 -1.44
C GLY A 58 -3.00 12.92 -1.38
N ALA A 59 -3.00 13.55 -0.19
CA ALA A 59 -3.31 14.96 -0.03
C ALA A 59 -2.21 15.88 -0.60
N GLU A 60 -0.94 15.56 -0.40
CA GLU A 60 0.20 16.31 -0.94
C GLU A 60 0.25 16.26 -2.47
N LEU A 61 0.07 15.07 -3.06
CA LEU A 61 -0.03 14.87 -4.51
C LEU A 61 -1.23 15.59 -5.11
N SER A 62 -2.40 15.53 -4.43
CA SER A 62 -3.61 16.22 -4.87
C SER A 62 -3.44 17.75 -4.87
N ALA A 63 -2.78 18.30 -3.85
CA ALA A 63 -2.47 19.73 -3.79
C ALA A 63 -1.54 20.15 -4.95
N ARG A 64 -0.47 19.38 -5.20
CA ARG A 64 0.45 19.61 -6.34
C ARG A 64 -0.27 19.52 -7.68
N ARG A 65 -1.12 18.51 -7.84
CA ARG A 65 -1.94 18.33 -9.04
C ARG A 65 -2.89 19.52 -9.27
N GLN A 66 -3.56 19.99 -8.20
CA GLN A 66 -4.47 21.14 -8.24
C GLN A 66 -3.74 22.43 -8.60
N GLU A 67 -2.54 22.65 -8.04
CA GLU A 67 -1.71 23.82 -8.36
C GLU A 67 -1.30 23.86 -9.84
N LEU A 68 -0.92 22.70 -10.41
CA LEU A 68 -0.40 22.63 -11.78
C LEU A 68 -1.49 22.57 -12.84
N PHE A 69 -2.61 21.91 -12.58
CA PHE A 69 -3.62 21.58 -13.61
C PHE A 69 -5.04 22.03 -13.24
N GLY A 70 -5.26 22.59 -12.04
CA GLY A 70 -6.57 23.07 -11.61
C GLY A 70 -7.63 21.96 -11.67
N ASP A 71 -8.84 22.32 -12.12
CA ASP A 71 -9.99 21.41 -12.21
C ASP A 71 -10.01 20.56 -13.50
N ALA A 72 -8.88 20.41 -14.18
CA ALA A 72 -8.80 19.51 -15.35
C ALA A 72 -9.21 18.09 -14.92
N PRO A 73 -10.05 17.38 -15.71
CA PRO A 73 -10.50 16.05 -15.33
C PRO A 73 -9.33 15.06 -15.28
N ALA A 74 -9.40 14.10 -14.35
CA ALA A 74 -8.45 12.99 -14.28
C ALA A 74 -8.54 12.15 -15.57
N ARG A 75 -7.38 11.68 -16.03
CA ARG A 75 -7.21 10.96 -17.30
C ARG A 75 -6.79 9.52 -17.11
N VAL A 76 -6.22 9.22 -15.97
CA VAL A 76 -5.75 7.90 -15.55
C VAL A 76 -6.36 7.57 -14.20
N GLY A 77 -6.74 6.34 -13.98
CA GLY A 77 -7.31 5.84 -12.73
C GLY A 77 -6.81 4.44 -12.39
N ILE A 78 -7.24 3.95 -11.23
CA ILE A 78 -6.79 2.68 -10.66
C ILE A 78 -7.11 1.46 -11.53
N GLU A 79 -8.15 1.53 -12.35
CA GLU A 79 -8.54 0.45 -13.26
C GLU A 79 -7.49 0.13 -14.34
N GLN A 80 -6.46 0.97 -14.47
CA GLN A 80 -5.34 0.76 -15.38
C GLN A 80 -4.14 0.11 -14.70
N LEU A 81 -4.23 -0.10 -13.38
CA LEU A 81 -3.24 -0.79 -12.56
C LEU A 81 -3.76 -2.16 -12.18
N ASP A 82 -2.99 -3.18 -12.47
CA ASP A 82 -3.20 -4.51 -11.93
C ASP A 82 -2.57 -4.57 -10.53
N ASP A 83 -3.29 -4.06 -9.50
CA ASP A 83 -2.95 -4.24 -8.08
C ASP A 83 -1.49 -3.90 -7.73
N ALA A 84 -1.05 -2.68 -8.11
CA ALA A 84 0.37 -2.32 -8.09
C ALA A 84 0.89 -1.94 -6.70
N GLU A 85 0.07 -1.36 -5.82
CA GLU A 85 0.52 -0.81 -4.55
C GLU A 85 -0.20 -1.41 -3.35
N ALA A 86 -1.53 -1.53 -3.43
CA ALA A 86 -2.33 -1.98 -2.29
C ALA A 86 -1.96 -3.40 -1.82
N PRO A 87 -2.01 -3.66 -0.51
CA PRO A 87 -1.84 -5.00 0.03
C PRO A 87 -2.83 -6.00 -0.56
N ASP A 88 -2.40 -7.24 -0.78
CA ASP A 88 -3.27 -8.30 -1.32
C ASP A 88 -4.48 -8.57 -0.43
N ARG A 89 -5.67 -8.65 -1.01
CA ARG A 89 -6.94 -8.82 -0.26
C ARG A 89 -7.02 -10.08 0.59
N GLY A 90 -6.26 -11.11 0.25
CA GLY A 90 -6.23 -12.37 0.99
C GLY A 90 -5.27 -12.43 2.17
N GLN A 91 -4.48 -11.38 2.41
CA GLN A 91 -3.44 -11.36 3.45
C GLN A 91 -3.97 -11.17 4.89
N PRO A 92 -4.94 -10.26 5.17
CA PRO A 92 -5.35 -10.04 6.54
C PRO A 92 -6.25 -11.16 7.07
N ARG A 93 -5.95 -11.64 8.27
CA ARG A 93 -6.73 -12.64 9.00
C ARG A 93 -7.30 -12.05 10.29
N VAL A 94 -8.47 -12.50 10.69
CA VAL A 94 -9.20 -12.01 11.90
C VAL A 94 -8.36 -12.07 13.18
N PHE A 95 -7.38 -12.97 13.27
CA PHE A 95 -6.50 -13.14 14.42
C PHE A 95 -5.05 -12.73 14.17
N MET A 96 -4.81 -11.92 13.13
CA MET A 96 -3.48 -11.42 12.77
C MET A 96 -2.83 -10.68 13.95
N SER A 97 -1.56 -10.96 14.20
CA SER A 97 -0.75 -10.22 15.17
C SER A 97 -0.30 -8.88 14.60
N ALA A 98 0.12 -7.96 15.48
CA ALA A 98 0.73 -6.69 15.03
C ALA A 98 1.98 -6.92 14.16
N ARG A 99 2.77 -7.97 14.42
CA ARG A 99 3.91 -8.37 13.61
C ARG A 99 3.48 -8.79 12.21
N GLN A 100 2.50 -9.67 12.09
CA GLN A 100 1.96 -10.11 10.79
C GLN A 100 1.37 -8.92 10.00
N ALA A 101 0.68 -7.99 10.67
CA ALA A 101 0.19 -6.77 10.03
C ALA A 101 1.33 -5.90 9.47
N MET A 102 2.44 -5.75 10.21
CA MET A 102 3.61 -5.03 9.73
C MET A 102 4.33 -5.75 8.58
N GLU A 103 4.32 -7.08 8.54
CA GLU A 103 4.86 -7.87 7.42
C GLU A 103 4.03 -7.67 6.16
N VAL A 104 2.69 -7.64 6.28
CA VAL A 104 1.79 -7.30 5.16
C VAL A 104 2.04 -5.87 4.68
N ALA A 105 2.16 -4.90 5.59
CA ALA A 105 2.48 -3.53 5.23
C ALA A 105 3.84 -3.45 4.51
N LEU A 106 4.89 -4.08 5.04
CA LEU A 106 6.21 -4.09 4.42
C LEU A 106 6.19 -4.68 3.00
N ALA A 107 5.42 -5.74 2.77
CA ALA A 107 5.24 -6.32 1.44
C ALA A 107 4.56 -5.34 0.48
N SER A 108 3.60 -4.54 0.95
CA SER A 108 2.94 -3.49 0.16
C SER A 108 3.91 -2.39 -0.26
N GLU A 109 4.70 -1.85 0.69
CA GLU A 109 5.70 -0.82 0.40
C GLU A 109 6.75 -1.31 -0.63
N HIS A 110 7.18 -2.57 -0.50
CA HIS A 110 8.10 -3.18 -1.49
C HIS A 110 7.45 -3.32 -2.87
N LYS A 111 6.15 -3.60 -2.92
CA LYS A 111 5.40 -3.73 -4.18
C LYS A 111 5.28 -2.37 -4.88
N ALA A 112 4.94 -1.31 -4.14
CA ALA A 112 4.89 0.05 -4.63
C ALA A 112 6.26 0.54 -5.13
N HIS A 113 7.31 0.33 -4.33
CA HIS A 113 8.69 0.62 -4.74
C HIS A 113 9.05 -0.08 -6.06
N ALA A 114 8.76 -1.38 -6.17
CA ALA A 114 9.07 -2.18 -7.37
C ALA A 114 8.29 -1.70 -8.60
N PHE A 115 7.07 -1.20 -8.41
CA PHE A 115 6.28 -0.60 -9.49
C PHE A 115 6.98 0.62 -10.09
N PHE A 116 7.39 1.58 -9.26
CA PHE A 116 8.09 2.78 -9.74
C PHE A 116 9.47 2.45 -10.32
N ASP A 117 10.20 1.53 -9.70
CA ASP A 117 11.51 1.08 -10.20
C ASP A 117 11.40 0.41 -11.58
N GLY A 118 10.37 -0.41 -11.78
CA GLY A 118 10.06 -1.04 -13.07
C GLY A 118 9.56 -0.07 -14.14
N ALA A 119 8.85 1.00 -13.75
CA ALA A 119 8.33 2.02 -14.67
C ALA A 119 9.41 2.99 -15.15
N LEU A 120 10.34 3.39 -14.29
CA LEU A 120 11.36 4.41 -14.53
C LEU A 120 12.19 4.22 -15.82
N PRO A 121 12.63 3.00 -16.22
CA PRO A 121 13.35 2.80 -17.47
C PRO A 121 12.53 3.11 -18.73
N HIS A 122 11.22 3.16 -18.61
CA HIS A 122 10.29 3.39 -19.72
C HIS A 122 9.78 4.83 -19.79
N VAL A 123 9.97 5.63 -18.75
CA VAL A 123 9.54 7.02 -18.68
C VAL A 123 10.49 7.90 -19.50
N THR A 124 9.93 8.70 -20.43
CA THR A 124 10.69 9.62 -21.28
C THR A 124 10.57 11.09 -20.87
N ASP A 125 9.45 11.48 -20.24
CA ASP A 125 9.24 12.85 -19.77
C ASP A 125 10.07 13.11 -18.50
N PRO A 126 10.93 14.15 -18.45
CA PRO A 126 11.79 14.43 -17.31
C PRO A 126 11.02 14.77 -16.02
N GLN A 127 9.82 15.36 -16.12
CA GLN A 127 9.02 15.73 -14.96
C GLN A 127 8.32 14.50 -14.37
N VAL A 128 7.84 13.59 -15.22
CA VAL A 128 7.31 12.29 -14.81
C VAL A 128 8.41 11.46 -14.16
N LYS A 129 9.61 11.46 -14.76
CA LYS A 129 10.75 10.74 -14.21
C LYS A 129 11.11 11.24 -12.81
N ALA A 130 11.19 12.56 -12.62
CA ALA A 130 11.47 13.15 -11.31
C ALA A 130 10.39 12.80 -10.26
N LEU A 131 9.10 12.81 -10.65
CA LEU A 131 8.01 12.40 -9.77
C LEU A 131 8.13 10.92 -9.36
N PHE A 132 8.40 10.03 -10.32
CA PHE A 132 8.51 8.59 -10.02
C PHE A 132 9.77 8.26 -9.20
N GLU A 133 10.87 9.00 -9.38
CA GLU A 133 12.05 8.90 -8.51
C GLU A 133 11.72 9.34 -7.08
N GLU A 134 10.99 10.45 -6.92
CA GLU A 134 10.51 10.95 -5.63
C GLU A 134 9.63 9.92 -4.92
N LEU A 135 8.60 9.39 -5.59
CA LEU A 135 7.69 8.37 -5.05
C LEU A 135 8.43 7.08 -4.68
N ARG A 136 9.30 6.57 -5.55
CA ARG A 136 10.11 5.39 -5.25
C ARG A 136 10.95 5.56 -3.98
N GLU A 137 11.54 6.75 -3.77
CA GLU A 137 12.30 7.04 -2.57
C GLU A 137 11.40 7.15 -1.33
N GLU A 138 10.16 7.59 -1.48
CA GLU A 138 9.17 7.61 -0.40
C GLU A 138 8.82 6.20 0.04
N GLU A 139 8.52 5.30 -0.89
CA GLU A 139 8.24 3.90 -0.60
C GLU A 139 9.42 3.21 0.11
N ALA A 140 10.65 3.50 -0.32
CA ALA A 140 11.85 3.00 0.37
C ALA A 140 11.97 3.50 1.81
N ARG A 141 11.57 4.75 2.08
CA ARG A 141 11.52 5.31 3.45
C ARG A 141 10.44 4.64 4.28
N HIS A 142 9.25 4.43 3.72
CA HIS A 142 8.15 3.71 4.37
C HIS A 142 8.54 2.29 4.72
N ALA A 143 9.08 1.53 3.78
CA ALA A 143 9.58 0.19 4.03
C ALA A 143 10.62 0.16 5.18
N THR A 144 11.47 1.20 5.27
CA THR A 144 12.43 1.33 6.38
C THR A 144 11.74 1.58 7.71
N MET A 145 10.76 2.50 7.77
CA MET A 145 9.99 2.78 8.98
C MET A 145 9.20 1.56 9.47
N VAL A 146 8.56 0.84 8.54
CA VAL A 146 7.82 -0.38 8.86
C VAL A 146 8.77 -1.45 9.41
N ARG A 147 9.94 -1.63 8.80
CA ARG A 147 10.96 -2.60 9.25
C ARG A 147 11.48 -2.26 10.65
N GLU A 148 11.81 -1.01 10.92
CA GLU A 148 12.26 -0.56 12.24
C GLU A 148 11.19 -0.77 13.33
N ARG A 149 9.92 -0.66 12.96
CA ARG A 149 8.80 -0.92 13.86
C ARG A 149 8.62 -2.42 14.08
N LEU A 150 8.75 -3.22 13.01
CA LEU A 150 8.70 -4.68 13.07
C LEU A 150 9.77 -5.26 13.99
N GLU A 151 10.99 -4.73 13.96
CA GLU A 151 12.11 -5.15 14.84
C GLU A 151 11.82 -4.90 16.31
N LYS A 152 11.01 -3.89 16.65
CA LYS A 152 10.63 -3.54 18.04
C LYS A 152 9.45 -4.35 18.57
N LEU A 153 8.72 -5.03 17.69
CA LEU A 153 7.61 -5.87 18.11
C LEU A 153 8.12 -7.20 18.68
N PRO A 154 7.48 -7.72 19.74
CA PRO A 154 7.81 -9.05 20.23
C PRO A 154 7.60 -10.08 19.12
N PRO A 155 8.34 -11.20 19.14
CA PRO A 155 8.03 -12.33 18.27
C PRO A 155 6.58 -12.73 18.53
N GLY A 156 5.75 -12.66 17.47
CA GLY A 156 4.37 -13.10 17.56
C GLY A 156 4.32 -14.62 17.68
N PRO A 157 3.20 -15.19 18.13
CA PRO A 157 2.97 -16.59 17.92
C PRO A 157 2.97 -16.83 16.41
N ASP A 158 3.89 -17.67 15.93
CA ASP A 158 3.81 -18.22 14.60
C ASP A 158 2.58 -19.13 14.59
N VAL A 159 1.44 -18.59 14.17
CA VAL A 159 0.29 -19.41 13.82
C VAL A 159 0.68 -20.02 12.47
N GLU A 160 1.18 -21.25 12.51
CA GLU A 160 1.43 -22.02 11.29
C GLU A 160 0.14 -22.10 10.49
N ASP A 161 0.25 -21.92 9.18
CA ASP A 161 -0.88 -21.78 8.24
C ASP A 161 -1.81 -23.00 8.19
N ASP A 162 -1.43 -24.13 8.77
CA ASP A 162 -2.08 -25.42 8.61
C ASP A 162 -3.12 -25.76 9.72
N GLU A 163 -3.24 -25.01 10.82
CA GLU A 163 -4.18 -25.36 11.89
C GLU A 163 -5.51 -24.57 11.89
N ALA A 164 -5.64 -23.56 11.03
CA ALA A 164 -6.84 -22.69 11.03
C ALA A 164 -8.00 -23.20 10.15
N ASP A 165 -7.77 -24.15 9.27
CA ASP A 165 -8.75 -24.62 8.27
C ASP A 165 -9.17 -26.11 8.38
N ASP A 166 -8.91 -26.81 9.50
CA ASP A 166 -9.50 -28.12 9.71
C ASP A 166 -10.70 -28.08 10.69
N PRO A 167 -11.94 -27.90 10.18
CA PRO A 167 -13.16 -27.98 11.00
C PRO A 167 -13.55 -29.41 11.35
N GLY A 168 -12.69 -30.41 11.17
CA GLY A 168 -13.05 -31.82 11.08
C GLY A 168 -12.46 -32.78 12.07
N SER A 169 -11.72 -32.40 13.12
CA SER A 169 -11.33 -33.33 14.15
C SER A 169 -12.23 -33.20 15.39
N ASP A 170 -13.47 -33.69 15.30
CA ASP A 170 -14.27 -34.05 16.44
C ASP A 170 -13.75 -35.39 17.00
N PRO A 171 -13.16 -35.46 18.21
CA PRO A 171 -12.84 -36.70 18.85
C PRO A 171 -14.11 -37.24 19.54
N GLY A 172 -15.13 -37.52 18.73
CA GLY A 172 -16.35 -38.14 19.17
C GLY A 172 -16.19 -39.68 19.22
N ASN A 173 -15.85 -40.21 20.35
CA ASN A 173 -16.49 -41.36 20.98
C ASN A 173 -15.56 -42.12 21.91
#